data_a4ee3bcd1a2a427eb1fcde3b04f6d2bb
#
_entry.id   a4ee3bcd1a2a427eb1fcde3b04f6d2bb
#
_cell.length_a   1.000
_cell.length_b   1.000
_cell.length_c   1.000
_cell.angle_alpha   90.00
_cell.angle_beta   90.00
_cell.angle_gamma   90.00
#
_symmetry.space_group_name_H-M   'P 1'
#
loop_
_entity.id
_entity.type
_entity.pdbx_description
1 polymer ?
#
loop_
_entity_poly.entity_id
_entity_poly.type
_entity_poly.pdbx_seq_one_letter_code
_entity_poly.pdbx_strand_id
1 'polypeptide(L)'
;MTKNELKQLIKEVINETLTVENYEDGIKDVKDRMSYLALRKQEKDYISKSKQSSSLIKKQHYMDMSKQVLDKALAILKKHKVID
;
A
#
# COMPACT_ATOMS: atom_id res chain seq x y z
N MET A 1 -23.05 6.36 6.17
CA MET A 1 -21.73 6.58 6.77
C MET A 1 -21.86 7.56 7.92
N THR A 2 -21.37 7.21 9.09
CA THR A 2 -21.41 8.08 10.27
C THR A 2 -20.28 9.13 10.20
N LYS A 3 -20.42 10.20 11.00
CA LYS A 3 -19.37 11.21 11.11
C LYS A 3 -18.04 10.61 11.56
N ASN A 4 -18.08 9.62 12.46
CA ASN A 4 -16.86 8.97 12.98
C ASN A 4 -16.19 8.14 11.89
N GLU A 5 -16.96 7.42 11.07
CA GLU A 5 -16.42 6.67 9.95
C GLU A 5 -15.76 7.58 8.92
N LEU A 6 -16.40 8.71 8.61
CA LEU A 6 -15.85 9.68 7.67
C LEU A 6 -14.55 10.28 8.21
N LYS A 7 -14.50 10.67 9.48
CA LYS A 7 -13.30 11.21 10.12
C LYS A 7 -12.19 10.17 10.12
N GLN A 8 -12.53 8.91 10.38
CA GLN A 8 -11.54 7.82 10.38
C GLN A 8 -10.97 7.59 8.99
N LEU A 9 -11.81 7.59 7.95
CA LEU A 9 -11.36 7.47 6.57
C LEU A 9 -10.41 8.60 6.16
N ILE A 10 -10.75 9.85 6.50
CA ILE A 10 -9.90 11.01 6.22
C ILE A 10 -8.58 10.88 6.95
N LYS A 11 -8.61 10.46 8.22
CA LYS A 11 -7.42 10.26 9.04
C LYS A 11 -6.54 9.15 8.47
N GLU A 12 -7.14 8.05 8.02
CA GLU A 12 -6.40 6.95 7.39
C GLU A 12 -5.72 7.39 6.09
N VAL A 13 -6.43 8.13 5.24
CA VAL A 13 -5.88 8.65 3.98
C VAL A 13 -4.72 9.59 4.25
N ILE A 14 -4.86 10.51 5.20
CA ILE A 14 -3.79 11.43 5.61
C ILE A 14 -2.61 10.64 6.20
N ASN A 15 -2.89 9.67 7.06
CA ASN A 15 -1.85 8.84 7.66
C ASN A 15 -1.12 8.01 6.60
N GLU A 16 -1.81 7.44 5.63
CA GLU A 16 -1.17 6.72 4.53
C GLU A 16 -0.21 7.63 3.75
N THR A 17 -0.62 8.87 3.48
CA THR A 17 0.20 9.82 2.76
C THR A 17 1.43 10.25 3.57
N LEU A 18 1.25 10.47 4.88
CA LEU A 18 2.32 10.94 5.77
C LEU A 18 3.22 9.80 6.24
N THR A 19 2.66 8.60 6.49
CA THR A 19 3.39 7.50 7.11
C THR A 19 4.13 6.60 6.13
N VAL A 20 3.90 6.73 4.82
CA VAL A 20 4.66 5.99 3.82
C VAL A 20 6.16 6.28 3.97
N GLU A 21 6.52 7.55 4.20
CA GLU A 21 7.91 7.94 4.45
C GLU A 21 8.43 7.42 5.78
N ASN A 22 7.60 7.46 6.82
CA ASN A 22 7.99 7.00 8.16
C ASN A 22 8.17 5.48 8.24
N TYR A 23 7.39 4.71 7.48
CA TYR A 23 7.54 3.26 7.46
C TYR A 23 8.88 2.84 6.85
N GLU A 24 9.34 3.54 5.82
CA GLU A 24 10.66 3.29 5.24
C GLU A 24 11.77 3.46 6.26
N ASP A 25 11.69 4.51 7.07
CA ASP A 25 12.70 4.80 8.09
C ASP A 25 12.73 3.73 9.19
N GLY A 26 11.62 3.03 9.41
CA GLY A 26 11.57 1.92 10.35
C GLY A 26 12.25 0.65 9.86
N ILE A 27 12.53 0.53 8.56
CA ILE A 27 13.21 -0.62 7.98
C ILE A 27 14.71 -0.35 7.98
N LYS A 28 15.43 -1.01 8.89
CA LYS A 28 16.87 -0.80 9.06
C LYS A 28 17.71 -1.47 7.98
N ASP A 29 17.21 -2.56 7.39
CA ASP A 29 17.90 -3.27 6.32
C ASP A 29 17.67 -2.54 4.99
N VAL A 30 18.76 -2.13 4.35
CA VAL A 30 18.72 -1.40 3.07
C VAL A 30 18.03 -2.23 1.97
N LYS A 31 18.32 -3.53 1.91
CA LYS A 31 17.70 -4.42 0.90
C LYS A 31 16.20 -4.52 1.09
N ASP A 32 15.75 -4.70 2.33
CA ASP A 32 14.33 -4.80 2.64
C ASP A 32 13.63 -3.45 2.40
N ARG A 33 14.31 -2.34 2.71
CA ARG A 33 13.78 -1.00 2.42
C ARG A 33 13.56 -0.80 0.93
N MET A 34 14.55 -1.16 0.11
CA MET A 34 14.43 -1.05 -1.34
C MET A 34 13.35 -1.97 -1.89
N SER A 35 13.25 -3.20 -1.37
CA SER A 35 12.17 -4.13 -1.74
C SER A 35 10.80 -3.57 -1.38
N TYR A 36 10.65 -3.00 -0.20
CA TYR A 36 9.41 -2.36 0.23
C TYR A 36 9.01 -1.23 -0.71
N LEU A 37 9.95 -0.35 -1.04
CA LEU A 37 9.70 0.77 -1.95
C LEU A 37 9.28 0.29 -3.34
N ALA A 38 9.96 -0.72 -3.87
CA ALA A 38 9.63 -1.31 -5.17
C ALA A 38 8.23 -1.92 -5.16
N LEU A 39 7.87 -2.62 -4.09
CA LEU A 39 6.54 -3.21 -3.94
C LEU A 39 5.45 -2.14 -3.86
N ARG A 40 5.69 -1.07 -3.11
CA ARG A 40 4.73 0.05 -3.03
C ARG A 40 4.55 0.73 -4.39
N LYS A 41 5.62 0.87 -5.16
CA LYS A 41 5.55 1.42 -6.50
C LYS A 41 4.73 0.53 -7.44
N GLN A 42 4.95 -0.79 -7.38
CA GLN A 42 4.18 -1.75 -8.17
C GLN A 42 2.69 -1.71 -7.81
N GLU A 43 2.37 -1.62 -6.53
CA GLU A 43 0.99 -1.49 -6.07
C GLU A 43 0.31 -0.29 -6.71
N LYS A 44 0.96 0.87 -6.69
CA LYS A 44 0.42 2.10 -7.30
C LYS A 44 0.24 1.94 -8.81
N ASP A 45 1.18 1.30 -9.48
CA ASP A 45 1.10 1.04 -10.92
C ASP A 45 -0.10 0.15 -11.26
N TYR A 46 -0.34 -0.91 -10.49
CA TYR A 46 -1.49 -1.79 -10.69
C TYR A 46 -2.82 -1.05 -10.44
N ILE A 47 -2.88 -0.22 -9.42
CA ILE A 47 -4.07 0.59 -9.14
C ILE A 47 -4.35 1.54 -10.32
N SER A 48 -3.32 2.20 -10.84
CA SER A 48 -3.46 3.08 -12.01
C SER A 48 -3.95 2.32 -13.23
N LYS A 49 -3.39 1.15 -13.50
CA LYS A 49 -3.83 0.29 -14.61
C LYS A 49 -5.26 -0.16 -14.44
N SER A 50 -5.66 -0.49 -13.22
CA SER A 50 -7.05 -0.83 -12.91
C SER A 50 -7.99 0.30 -13.26
N LYS A 51 -7.67 1.52 -12.86
CA LYS A 51 -8.49 2.71 -13.14
C LYS A 51 -8.59 3.02 -14.64
N GLN A 52 -7.54 2.76 -15.39
CA GLN A 52 -7.50 3.02 -16.84
C GLN A 52 -8.17 1.93 -17.66
N SER A 53 -8.39 0.75 -17.09
CA SER A 53 -8.99 -0.37 -17.81
C SER A 53 -10.49 -0.18 -17.98
N SER A 54 -11.00 -0.45 -19.18
CA SER A 54 -12.44 -0.46 -19.46
C SER A 54 -13.11 -1.80 -19.18
N SER A 55 -12.32 -2.87 -19.03
CA SER A 55 -12.80 -4.21 -18.74
C SER A 55 -12.91 -4.45 -17.24
N LEU A 56 -14.08 -4.89 -16.77
CA LEU A 56 -14.27 -5.25 -15.37
C LEU A 56 -13.36 -6.39 -14.92
N ILE A 57 -13.14 -7.36 -15.81
CA ILE A 57 -12.27 -8.51 -15.55
C ILE A 57 -10.83 -8.03 -15.34
N LYS A 58 -10.34 -7.14 -16.22
CA LYS A 58 -9.00 -6.58 -16.10
C LYS A 58 -8.85 -5.71 -14.86
N LYS A 59 -9.85 -4.88 -14.55
CA LYS A 59 -9.85 -4.07 -13.32
C LYS A 59 -9.69 -4.96 -12.09
N GLN A 60 -10.46 -6.04 -12.01
CA GLN A 60 -10.41 -6.97 -10.89
C GLN A 60 -9.03 -7.64 -10.83
N HIS A 61 -8.50 -8.06 -11.96
CA HIS A 61 -7.17 -8.68 -12.04
C HIS A 61 -6.09 -7.74 -11.48
N TYR A 62 -6.06 -6.48 -11.93
CA TYR A 62 -5.08 -5.51 -11.46
C TYR A 62 -5.26 -5.18 -9.98
N MET A 63 -6.49 -5.10 -9.49
CA MET A 63 -6.74 -4.89 -8.06
C MET A 63 -6.26 -6.07 -7.22
N ASP A 64 -6.45 -7.29 -7.68
CA ASP A 64 -5.96 -8.49 -7.01
C ASP A 64 -4.42 -8.50 -6.97
N MET A 65 -3.78 -8.12 -8.08
CA MET A 65 -2.33 -8.01 -8.12
C MET A 65 -1.81 -6.94 -7.16
N SER A 66 -2.50 -5.80 -7.06
CA SER A 66 -2.12 -4.74 -6.14
C SER A 66 -2.20 -5.21 -4.68
N LYS A 67 -3.24 -5.99 -4.35
CA LYS A 67 -3.39 -6.57 -3.00
C LYS A 67 -2.27 -7.55 -2.66
N GLN A 68 -1.90 -8.40 -3.61
CA GLN A 68 -0.81 -9.36 -3.41
C GLN A 68 0.52 -8.64 -3.15
N VAL A 69 0.80 -7.59 -3.93
CA VAL A 69 2.01 -6.79 -3.76
C VAL A 69 1.99 -6.07 -2.40
N LEU A 70 0.84 -5.52 -2.02
CA LEU A 70 0.68 -4.86 -0.73
C LEU A 70 0.92 -5.85 0.43
N ASP A 71 0.40 -7.06 0.34
CA ASP A 71 0.62 -8.08 1.37
C ASP A 71 2.10 -8.38 1.56
N LYS A 72 2.85 -8.45 0.48
CA LYS A 72 4.31 -8.64 0.53
C LYS A 72 5.00 -7.45 1.21
N ALA A 73 4.58 -6.23 0.88
CA ALA A 73 5.12 -5.03 1.51
C ALA A 73 4.82 -5.00 3.02
N LEU A 74 3.60 -5.35 3.40
CA LEU A 74 3.21 -5.42 4.81
C LEU A 74 3.99 -6.49 5.57
N ALA A 75 4.31 -7.61 4.92
CA ALA A 75 5.13 -8.66 5.53
C ALA A 75 6.54 -8.14 5.87
N ILE A 76 7.12 -7.30 5.03
CA ILE A 76 8.41 -6.67 5.31
C ILE A 76 8.30 -5.75 6.54
N LEU A 77 7.25 -4.94 6.60
CA LEU A 77 7.03 -4.05 7.74
C LEU A 77 6.84 -4.83 9.05
N LYS A 78 6.11 -5.93 9.01
CA LYS A 78 5.91 -6.80 10.18
C LYS A 78 7.21 -7.45 10.62
N LYS A 79 8.05 -7.88 9.67
CA LYS A 79 9.35 -8.46 9.96
C LYS A 79 10.24 -7.50 10.77
N HIS A 80 10.17 -6.21 10.46
CA HIS A 80 10.95 -5.17 11.16
C HIS A 80 10.20 -4.52 12.31
N LYS A 81 9.02 -5.05 12.67
CA LYS A 81 8.18 -4.56 13.77
C LYS A 81 7.77 -3.08 13.61
N VAL A 82 7.68 -2.62 12.37
CA VAL A 82 7.18 -1.27 12.06
C VAL A 82 5.67 -1.20 12.24
N ILE A 83 5.00 -2.32 11.97
CA ILE A 83 3.56 -2.53 12.20
C ILE A 83 3.35 -3.85 12.92
N ASP A 84 2.20 -3.99 13.56
CA ASP A 84 1.81 -5.23 14.25
C ASP A 84 1.23 -6.27 13.30
#